data_2cf6025db65a168f6154f084da689673
#
_entry.id   2cf6025db65a168f6154f084da689673
#
_cell.length_a   1.000
_cell.length_b   1.000
_cell.length_c   1.000
_cell.angle_alpha   90.00
_cell.angle_beta   90.00
_cell.angle_gamma   90.00
#
_symmetry.space_group_name_H-M   'P 1'
#
loop_
_entity.id
_entity.type
_entity.pdbx_description
1 polymer ?
#
loop_
_entity_poly.entity_id
_entity_poly.type
_entity_poly.pdbx_seq_one_letter_code
_entity_poly.pdbx_strand_id
1 'polypeptide(L)'
;LSRDYGYEVHLFCQRLEDLENAEPWSSSAASPAPGHIFWHRVSAIPGPHLLQFLWWMVANRFRRWRDARSGRLRFDVVYSPGINCLDADAVTVHVVFQELVPGGANGIFKMGFSLRVWLRRVHRLLYYRLLMNLENEVYKKPHLAIAAVSRKTASEIERHFGRKDVRVIHNGVDLAVFNPKARLSRRAEARQRFAFRENEFVVLLIGNDWNSKGLPALLQAAAACAALPLQLLVVGEDDRAAFREALERLALASRVRFEAPAADVMQFYAAADVYVSPSLHDSFALPVAEAMACALPVVTSAQAGISALLHHGVDSFILRNPRDAGELARLLRRLYEDSGLRQTLGENAARAAQGLTWEKNAALTRDFLEAAMLARDTRKSSGIL
;
A
#
# COMPACT_ATOMS: atom_id res chain seq x y z
N LEU A 1 -6.89 -15.14 -9.88
CA LEU A 1 -8.19 -15.30 -10.58
C LEU A 1 -8.05 -16.14 -11.84
N SER A 2 -7.18 -15.74 -12.77
CA SER A 2 -6.98 -16.47 -14.04
C SER A 2 -6.54 -17.91 -13.78
N ARG A 3 -5.39 -18.11 -13.14
CA ARG A 3 -4.78 -19.43 -12.90
C ARG A 3 -5.69 -20.38 -12.10
N ASP A 4 -6.24 -19.91 -10.98
CA ASP A 4 -6.88 -20.79 -10.01
C ASP A 4 -8.40 -20.92 -10.22
N TYR A 5 -9.02 -19.98 -10.94
CA TYR A 5 -10.47 -19.95 -11.16
C TYR A 5 -10.88 -19.92 -12.64
N GLY A 6 -9.92 -19.96 -13.56
CA GLY A 6 -10.17 -20.05 -15.01
C GLY A 6 -10.76 -18.77 -15.63
N TYR A 7 -10.66 -17.60 -14.96
CA TYR A 7 -11.11 -16.34 -15.56
C TYR A 7 -10.22 -15.93 -16.72
N GLU A 8 -10.82 -15.45 -17.78
CA GLU A 8 -10.14 -14.68 -18.79
C GLU A 8 -9.98 -13.24 -18.29
N VAL A 9 -8.74 -12.79 -18.16
CA VAL A 9 -8.42 -11.48 -17.56
C VAL A 9 -7.86 -10.55 -18.61
N HIS A 10 -8.52 -9.40 -18.81
CA HIS A 10 -8.05 -8.34 -19.70
C HIS A 10 -7.50 -7.17 -18.90
N LEU A 11 -6.19 -6.99 -18.94
CA LEU A 11 -5.48 -5.92 -18.24
C LEU A 11 -5.30 -4.71 -19.15
N PHE A 12 -5.92 -3.59 -18.79
CA PHE A 12 -5.71 -2.31 -19.44
C PHE A 12 -4.73 -1.49 -18.62
N CYS A 13 -3.46 -1.37 -19.07
CA CYS A 13 -2.44 -0.62 -18.38
C CYS A 13 -1.40 -0.02 -19.34
N GLN A 14 -0.66 0.98 -18.87
CA GLN A 14 0.36 1.66 -19.67
C GLN A 14 1.66 0.85 -19.72
N ARG A 15 2.01 0.20 -18.61
CA ARG A 15 3.18 -0.68 -18.47
C ARG A 15 2.76 -1.95 -17.76
N LEU A 16 3.37 -3.03 -18.12
CA LEU A 16 3.25 -4.32 -17.48
C LEU A 16 4.67 -4.75 -17.10
N GLU A 17 4.88 -4.93 -15.82
CA GLU A 17 6.14 -5.39 -15.24
C GLU A 17 5.82 -6.67 -14.42
N ASP A 18 6.71 -7.63 -14.40
CA ASP A 18 6.64 -8.86 -13.57
C ASP A 18 5.46 -9.82 -13.83
N LEU A 19 4.83 -9.76 -15.00
CA LEU A 19 3.76 -10.69 -15.40
C LEU A 19 4.21 -11.49 -16.63
N GLU A 20 4.95 -12.57 -16.39
CA GLU A 20 5.54 -13.42 -17.45
C GLU A 20 4.49 -14.13 -18.34
N ASN A 21 3.26 -14.31 -17.84
CA ASN A 21 2.19 -15.05 -18.51
C ASN A 21 1.13 -14.15 -19.18
N ALA A 22 1.38 -12.84 -19.31
CA ALA A 22 0.44 -11.95 -19.99
C ALA A 22 0.77 -11.81 -21.47
N GLU A 23 -0.19 -12.13 -22.32
CA GLU A 23 -0.05 -12.04 -23.79
C GLU A 23 -0.55 -10.69 -24.31
N PRO A 24 0.16 -10.04 -25.25
CA PRO A 24 -0.35 -8.86 -25.92
C PRO A 24 -1.66 -9.18 -26.65
N TRP A 25 -2.72 -8.41 -26.36
CA TRP A 25 -3.99 -8.56 -27.09
C TRP A 25 -3.84 -8.18 -28.55
N SER A 26 -4.12 -9.12 -29.46
CA SER A 26 -4.24 -8.86 -30.90
C SER A 26 -5.64 -9.27 -31.39
N SER A 27 -6.19 -8.49 -32.30
CA SER A 27 -7.50 -8.81 -32.92
C SER A 27 -7.49 -10.07 -33.82
N SER A 28 -6.30 -10.63 -34.04
CA SER A 28 -6.11 -11.89 -34.80
C SER A 28 -5.92 -13.11 -33.90
N ALA A 29 -5.88 -12.92 -32.56
CA ALA A 29 -5.74 -14.04 -31.65
C ALA A 29 -6.93 -15.00 -31.75
N ALA A 30 -6.64 -16.29 -31.63
CA ALA A 30 -7.64 -17.36 -31.55
C ALA A 30 -8.60 -17.10 -30.38
N SER A 31 -9.76 -17.75 -30.42
CA SER A 31 -10.79 -17.62 -29.38
C SER A 31 -10.20 -17.65 -27.99
N PRO A 32 -10.63 -16.72 -27.11
CA PRO A 32 -10.16 -16.66 -25.73
C PRO A 32 -10.31 -18.02 -25.04
N ALA A 33 -9.30 -18.41 -24.28
CA ALA A 33 -9.32 -19.64 -23.50
C ALA A 33 -9.35 -19.32 -22.00
N PRO A 34 -10.08 -20.10 -21.19
CA PRO A 34 -10.08 -19.94 -19.73
C PRO A 34 -8.66 -19.96 -19.16
N GLY A 35 -8.37 -19.08 -18.20
CA GLY A 35 -7.07 -19.02 -17.55
C GLY A 35 -6.03 -18.14 -18.24
N HIS A 36 -6.38 -17.44 -19.31
CA HIS A 36 -5.46 -16.52 -19.99
C HIS A 36 -5.54 -15.09 -19.43
N ILE A 37 -4.39 -14.38 -19.51
CA ILE A 37 -4.27 -12.97 -19.17
C ILE A 37 -3.85 -12.22 -20.43
N PHE A 38 -4.68 -11.29 -20.89
CA PHE A 38 -4.41 -10.46 -22.06
C PHE A 38 -4.08 -9.04 -21.66
N TRP A 39 -3.02 -8.49 -22.24
CA TRP A 39 -2.60 -7.13 -22.02
C TRP A 39 -3.03 -6.19 -23.15
N HIS A 40 -3.82 -5.19 -22.80
CA HIS A 40 -4.22 -4.10 -23.69
C HIS A 40 -3.40 -2.87 -23.33
N ARG A 41 -2.37 -2.60 -24.11
CA ARG A 41 -1.53 -1.43 -23.89
C ARG A 41 -2.31 -0.15 -24.08
N VAL A 42 -2.39 0.69 -23.05
CA VAL A 42 -2.94 2.05 -23.10
C VAL A 42 -1.79 3.02 -23.29
N SER A 43 -1.94 3.97 -24.23
CA SER A 43 -0.87 4.95 -24.50
C SER A 43 -0.64 5.87 -23.30
N ALA A 44 0.63 6.22 -23.06
CA ALA A 44 1.04 7.19 -22.07
C ALA A 44 1.49 8.49 -22.76
N ILE A 45 1.35 9.61 -22.06
CA ILE A 45 1.93 10.89 -22.48
C ILE A 45 2.92 11.39 -21.43
N PRO A 46 4.00 12.10 -21.83
CA PRO A 46 4.85 12.78 -20.88
C PRO A 46 4.13 14.01 -20.31
N GLY A 47 4.53 14.45 -19.12
CA GLY A 47 4.03 15.71 -18.56
C GLY A 47 3.60 15.61 -17.10
N PRO A 48 2.92 16.64 -16.58
CA PRO A 48 2.44 16.69 -15.21
C PRO A 48 1.38 15.62 -14.92
N HIS A 49 1.36 15.11 -13.67
CA HIS A 49 0.46 14.03 -13.25
C HIS A 49 -1.03 14.29 -13.55
N LEU A 50 -1.49 15.52 -13.46
CA LEU A 50 -2.88 15.88 -13.79
C LEU A 50 -3.20 15.57 -15.26
N LEU A 51 -2.32 15.96 -16.19
CA LEU A 51 -2.51 15.70 -17.62
C LEU A 51 -2.37 14.22 -17.94
N GLN A 52 -1.40 13.52 -17.32
CA GLN A 52 -1.25 12.08 -17.45
C GLN A 52 -2.51 11.34 -16.98
N PHE A 53 -3.09 11.74 -15.85
CA PHE A 53 -4.31 11.13 -15.32
C PHE A 53 -5.53 11.38 -16.22
N LEU A 54 -5.75 12.61 -16.67
CA LEU A 54 -6.83 12.93 -17.61
C LEU A 54 -6.68 12.15 -18.93
N TRP A 55 -5.46 12.08 -19.44
CA TRP A 55 -5.18 11.27 -20.63
C TRP A 55 -5.47 9.79 -20.39
N TRP A 56 -5.05 9.26 -19.24
CA TRP A 56 -5.35 7.89 -18.85
C TRP A 56 -6.86 7.60 -18.90
N MET A 57 -7.68 8.47 -18.32
CA MET A 57 -9.13 8.29 -18.30
C MET A 57 -9.73 8.19 -19.70
N VAL A 58 -9.31 9.08 -20.61
CA VAL A 58 -9.78 9.12 -22.00
C VAL A 58 -9.23 7.93 -22.79
N ALA A 59 -7.93 7.70 -22.73
CA ALA A 59 -7.25 6.66 -23.50
C ALA A 59 -7.70 5.24 -23.09
N ASN A 60 -7.88 4.99 -21.80
CA ASN A 60 -8.40 3.73 -21.28
C ASN A 60 -9.83 3.47 -21.76
N ARG A 61 -10.72 4.47 -21.61
CA ARG A 61 -12.11 4.35 -22.08
C ARG A 61 -12.18 4.11 -23.60
N PHE A 62 -11.42 4.88 -24.37
CA PHE A 62 -11.36 4.73 -25.83
C PHE A 62 -10.81 3.35 -26.22
N ARG A 63 -9.75 2.87 -25.57
CA ARG A 63 -9.17 1.54 -25.85
C ARG A 63 -10.17 0.43 -25.57
N ARG A 64 -10.84 0.44 -24.42
CA ARG A 64 -11.88 -0.56 -24.09
C ARG A 64 -13.05 -0.51 -25.05
N TRP A 65 -13.54 0.69 -25.39
CA TRP A 65 -14.61 0.87 -26.36
C TRP A 65 -14.23 0.32 -27.74
N ARG A 66 -13.03 0.64 -28.22
CA ARG A 66 -12.53 0.16 -29.52
C ARG A 66 -12.45 -1.36 -29.54
N ASP A 67 -11.88 -1.97 -28.53
CA ASP A 67 -11.66 -3.40 -28.48
C ASP A 67 -13.01 -4.16 -28.30
N ALA A 68 -13.96 -3.60 -27.55
CA ALA A 68 -15.33 -4.14 -27.42
C ALA A 68 -16.15 -4.00 -28.73
N ARG A 69 -15.96 -2.91 -29.49
CA ARG A 69 -16.70 -2.69 -30.75
C ARG A 69 -16.32 -3.68 -31.85
N SER A 70 -15.19 -4.35 -31.74
CA SER A 70 -14.81 -5.42 -32.66
C SER A 70 -15.76 -6.63 -32.63
N GLY A 71 -16.71 -6.67 -31.67
CA GLY A 71 -17.66 -7.75 -31.43
C GLY A 71 -17.04 -9.03 -30.84
N ARG A 72 -15.73 -9.04 -30.66
CA ARG A 72 -14.96 -10.19 -30.15
C ARG A 72 -14.73 -10.17 -28.65
N LEU A 73 -14.99 -9.02 -28.00
CA LEU A 73 -14.71 -8.84 -26.59
C LEU A 73 -15.96 -8.33 -25.87
N ARG A 74 -16.42 -9.10 -24.90
CA ARG A 74 -17.48 -8.70 -23.96
C ARG A 74 -16.92 -8.85 -22.56
N PHE A 75 -17.07 -7.81 -21.75
CA PHE A 75 -16.68 -7.86 -20.34
C PHE A 75 -17.91 -8.21 -19.49
N ASP A 76 -17.81 -9.27 -18.72
CA ASP A 76 -18.82 -9.62 -17.72
C ASP A 76 -18.77 -8.66 -16.54
N VAL A 77 -17.57 -8.21 -16.16
CA VAL A 77 -17.35 -7.24 -15.11
C VAL A 77 -16.17 -6.33 -15.44
N VAL A 78 -16.32 -5.04 -15.17
CA VAL A 78 -15.23 -4.06 -15.24
C VAL A 78 -14.79 -3.72 -13.80
N TYR A 79 -13.59 -4.16 -13.46
CA TYR A 79 -13.01 -3.96 -12.14
C TYR A 79 -11.86 -2.95 -12.17
N SER A 80 -11.80 -2.07 -11.18
CA SER A 80 -10.76 -1.03 -11.09
C SER A 80 -10.19 -0.87 -9.69
N PRO A 81 -8.87 -0.68 -9.54
CA PRO A 81 -8.30 -0.18 -8.29
C PRO A 81 -8.65 1.32 -8.14
N GLY A 82 -9.60 1.64 -7.26
CA GLY A 82 -10.04 3.01 -7.01
C GLY A 82 -10.76 3.68 -8.18
N ILE A 83 -10.56 4.98 -8.33
CA ILE A 83 -11.26 5.86 -9.30
C ILE A 83 -10.65 5.87 -10.70
N ASN A 84 -9.80 4.93 -11.06
CA ASN A 84 -9.11 4.88 -12.35
C ASN A 84 -10.03 4.55 -13.54
N CYS A 85 -11.28 4.17 -13.27
CA CYS A 85 -12.29 3.85 -14.27
C CYS A 85 -13.68 4.32 -13.79
N LEU A 86 -14.29 5.26 -14.51
CA LEU A 86 -15.58 5.86 -14.11
C LEU A 86 -16.80 4.97 -14.39
N ASP A 87 -16.66 4.01 -15.27
CA ASP A 87 -17.68 3.05 -15.68
C ASP A 87 -17.38 1.63 -15.18
N ALA A 88 -16.64 1.52 -14.06
CA ALA A 88 -16.41 0.27 -13.37
C ALA A 88 -17.70 -0.26 -12.72
N ASP A 89 -17.87 -1.58 -12.74
CA ASP A 89 -18.93 -2.29 -12.01
C ASP A 89 -18.53 -2.56 -10.55
N ALA A 90 -17.21 -2.73 -10.34
CA ALA A 90 -16.62 -3.01 -9.04
C ALA A 90 -15.29 -2.27 -8.85
N VAL A 91 -15.02 -1.83 -7.63
CA VAL A 91 -13.75 -1.17 -7.29
C VAL A 91 -13.19 -1.69 -5.97
N THR A 92 -11.86 -1.76 -5.87
CA THR A 92 -11.17 -1.90 -4.58
C THR A 92 -10.47 -0.60 -4.23
N VAL A 93 -10.80 -0.03 -3.09
CA VAL A 93 -10.26 1.25 -2.63
C VAL A 93 -9.03 0.99 -1.77
N HIS A 94 -7.89 1.47 -2.25
CA HIS A 94 -6.61 1.43 -1.53
C HIS A 94 -6.34 2.74 -0.79
N VAL A 95 -6.89 3.86 -1.25
CA VAL A 95 -6.68 5.20 -0.67
C VAL A 95 -7.96 5.99 -0.81
N VAL A 96 -8.33 6.74 0.21
CA VAL A 96 -9.36 7.78 0.17
C VAL A 96 -8.65 9.13 0.14
N PHE A 97 -8.70 9.82 -1.01
CA PHE A 97 -7.96 11.07 -1.20
C PHE A 97 -8.45 12.20 -0.29
N GLN A 98 -9.70 12.16 0.14
CA GLN A 98 -10.25 13.12 1.10
C GLN A 98 -9.59 13.04 2.48
N GLU A 99 -9.01 11.90 2.86
CA GLU A 99 -8.22 11.74 4.10
C GLU A 99 -6.78 12.27 3.96
N LEU A 100 -6.22 12.31 2.74
CA LEU A 100 -4.84 12.73 2.51
C LEU A 100 -4.65 14.25 2.51
N VAL A 101 -5.73 15.02 2.41
CA VAL A 101 -5.68 16.49 2.38
C VAL A 101 -6.33 17.05 3.65
N PRO A 102 -5.64 17.05 4.80
CA PRO A 102 -6.19 17.59 6.04
C PRO A 102 -6.46 19.10 5.90
N GLY A 103 -7.71 19.50 6.05
CA GLY A 103 -8.08 20.87 6.39
C GLY A 103 -7.91 21.94 5.33
N GLY A 104 -8.13 21.63 4.04
CA GLY A 104 -8.17 22.68 3.00
C GLY A 104 -6.82 23.37 2.75
N ALA A 105 -6.74 24.17 1.73
CA ALA A 105 -5.58 24.86 1.16
C ALA A 105 -4.63 25.62 2.13
N ASN A 106 -4.92 25.69 3.42
CA ASN A 106 -4.21 26.54 4.39
C ASN A 106 -2.80 26.05 4.78
N GLY A 107 -2.48 24.77 4.59
CA GLY A 107 -1.12 24.24 4.82
C GLY A 107 -0.10 24.58 3.73
N ILE A 108 -0.58 25.06 2.59
CA ILE A 108 0.21 25.27 1.36
C ILE A 108 0.97 26.61 1.35
N PHE A 109 0.62 27.56 2.24
CA PHE A 109 1.05 28.97 2.15
C PHE A 109 2.29 29.37 2.96
N LYS A 110 2.95 28.46 3.65
CA LYS A 110 4.06 28.80 4.57
C LYS A 110 5.48 28.53 4.03
N MET A 111 5.80 28.85 2.79
CA MET A 111 7.22 28.89 2.35
C MET A 111 7.42 29.71 1.07
N GLY A 112 8.57 30.38 0.96
CA GLY A 112 9.04 31.36 0.00
C GLY A 112 8.48 31.40 -1.44
N PHE A 113 8.44 32.61 -1.99
CA PHE A 113 7.91 32.96 -3.30
C PHE A 113 8.89 32.58 -4.44
N SER A 114 8.76 31.36 -4.98
CA SER A 114 9.29 31.01 -6.29
C SER A 114 8.14 30.63 -7.21
N LEU A 115 8.07 31.21 -8.40
CA LEU A 115 7.03 30.94 -9.42
C LEU A 115 6.92 29.43 -9.73
N ARG A 116 8.05 28.70 -9.79
CA ARG A 116 8.09 27.24 -10.00
C ARG A 116 7.44 26.48 -8.85
N VAL A 117 7.68 26.90 -7.60
CA VAL A 117 7.08 26.29 -6.41
C VAL A 117 5.58 26.56 -6.39
N TRP A 118 5.16 27.78 -6.74
CA TRP A 118 3.76 28.17 -6.83
C TRP A 118 3.00 27.36 -7.90
N LEU A 119 3.56 27.23 -9.11
CA LEU A 119 2.98 26.41 -10.19
C LEU A 119 2.81 24.96 -9.79
N ARG A 120 3.82 24.35 -9.13
CA ARG A 120 3.73 22.98 -8.62
C ARG A 120 2.62 22.83 -7.57
N ARG A 121 2.44 23.82 -6.71
CA ARG A 121 1.39 23.82 -5.67
C ARG A 121 -0.01 23.94 -6.29
N VAL A 122 -0.21 24.88 -7.21
CA VAL A 122 -1.48 25.03 -7.93
C VAL A 122 -1.81 23.75 -8.69
N HIS A 123 -0.86 23.18 -9.41
CA HIS A 123 -1.02 21.90 -10.09
C HIS A 123 -1.43 20.78 -9.11
N ARG A 124 -0.74 20.66 -7.98
CA ARG A 124 -1.05 19.68 -6.95
C ARG A 124 -2.44 19.88 -6.35
N LEU A 125 -2.82 21.11 -6.08
CA LEU A 125 -4.15 21.46 -5.56
C LEU A 125 -5.25 21.07 -6.56
N LEU A 126 -5.08 21.41 -7.83
CA LEU A 126 -6.04 21.07 -8.89
C LEU A 126 -6.14 19.56 -9.07
N TYR A 127 -5.01 18.86 -9.02
CA TYR A 127 -4.98 17.40 -9.12
C TYR A 127 -5.76 16.73 -7.99
N TYR A 128 -5.46 17.06 -6.73
CA TYR A 128 -6.18 16.48 -5.59
C TYR A 128 -7.66 16.86 -5.57
N ARG A 129 -7.99 18.12 -5.95
CA ARG A 129 -9.40 18.54 -6.06
C ARG A 129 -10.16 17.75 -7.12
N LEU A 130 -9.53 17.47 -8.25
CA LEU A 130 -10.10 16.58 -9.26
C LEU A 130 -10.33 15.18 -8.70
N LEU A 131 -9.33 14.58 -8.06
CA LEU A 131 -9.45 13.24 -7.50
C LEU A 131 -10.57 13.16 -6.44
N MET A 132 -10.66 14.13 -5.53
CA MET A 132 -11.73 14.19 -4.53
C MET A 132 -13.13 14.36 -5.16
N ASN A 133 -13.25 15.13 -6.24
CA ASN A 133 -14.51 15.26 -6.97
C ASN A 133 -14.90 13.95 -7.66
N LEU A 134 -13.93 13.26 -8.25
CA LEU A 134 -14.14 11.96 -8.88
C LEU A 134 -14.51 10.87 -7.84
N GLU A 135 -13.90 10.89 -6.65
CA GLU A 135 -14.32 10.02 -5.54
C GLU A 135 -15.79 10.24 -5.19
N ASN A 136 -16.21 11.50 -5.05
CA ASN A 136 -17.62 11.85 -4.77
C ASN A 136 -18.56 11.36 -5.88
N GLU A 137 -18.16 11.50 -7.14
CA GLU A 137 -18.96 11.06 -8.28
C GLU A 137 -19.03 9.53 -8.38
N VAL A 138 -17.90 8.85 -8.20
CA VAL A 138 -17.79 7.40 -8.40
C VAL A 138 -18.34 6.64 -7.20
N TYR A 139 -17.87 6.95 -5.98
CA TYR A 139 -18.21 6.13 -4.80
C TYR A 139 -19.63 6.33 -4.29
N LYS A 140 -20.31 7.42 -4.68
CA LYS A 140 -21.74 7.61 -4.37
C LYS A 140 -22.70 6.88 -5.31
N LYS A 141 -22.19 6.24 -6.40
CA LYS A 141 -23.06 5.49 -7.31
C LYS A 141 -23.63 4.26 -6.59
N PRO A 142 -24.97 4.13 -6.48
CA PRO A 142 -25.57 3.06 -5.70
C PRO A 142 -25.34 1.66 -6.30
N HIS A 143 -25.05 1.61 -7.60
CA HIS A 143 -24.83 0.36 -8.32
C HIS A 143 -23.37 -0.12 -8.32
N LEU A 144 -22.45 0.73 -7.88
CA LEU A 144 -21.03 0.37 -7.82
C LEU A 144 -20.78 -0.54 -6.62
N ALA A 145 -20.23 -1.73 -6.87
CA ALA A 145 -19.74 -2.58 -5.80
C ALA A 145 -18.39 -2.04 -5.29
N ILE A 146 -18.27 -1.87 -3.97
CA ILE A 146 -17.06 -1.31 -3.36
C ILE A 146 -16.45 -2.30 -2.38
N ALA A 147 -15.16 -2.59 -2.58
CA ALA A 147 -14.31 -3.24 -1.59
C ALA A 147 -13.28 -2.25 -1.04
N ALA A 148 -12.82 -2.47 0.19
CA ALA A 148 -11.76 -1.71 0.83
C ALA A 148 -10.68 -2.64 1.37
N VAL A 149 -9.41 -2.23 1.33
CA VAL A 149 -8.28 -3.05 1.80
C VAL A 149 -8.22 -3.20 3.32
N SER A 150 -8.97 -2.39 4.07
CA SER A 150 -9.04 -2.48 5.53
C SER A 150 -10.36 -1.95 6.07
N ARG A 151 -10.67 -2.28 7.33
CA ARG A 151 -11.81 -1.70 8.06
C ARG A 151 -11.68 -0.17 8.19
N LYS A 152 -10.45 0.33 8.36
CA LYS A 152 -10.17 1.76 8.40
C LYS A 152 -10.61 2.43 7.09
N THR A 153 -10.18 1.92 5.95
CA THR A 153 -10.56 2.45 4.63
C THR A 153 -12.07 2.33 4.39
N ALA A 154 -12.71 1.24 4.84
CA ALA A 154 -14.17 1.11 4.76
C ALA A 154 -14.89 2.18 5.60
N SER A 155 -14.40 2.47 6.81
CA SER A 155 -14.96 3.55 7.66
C SER A 155 -14.73 4.95 7.08
N GLU A 156 -13.62 5.16 6.38
CA GLU A 156 -13.35 6.40 5.65
C GLU A 156 -14.35 6.59 4.49
N ILE A 157 -14.63 5.51 3.74
CA ILE A 157 -15.62 5.51 2.66
C ILE A 157 -17.03 5.78 3.22
N GLU A 158 -17.40 5.16 4.34
CA GLU A 158 -18.68 5.43 5.00
C GLU A 158 -18.78 6.90 5.43
N ARG A 159 -17.73 7.45 6.05
CA ARG A 159 -17.70 8.83 6.55
C ARG A 159 -17.85 9.87 5.44
N HIS A 160 -17.14 9.69 4.32
CA HIS A 160 -17.10 10.70 3.25
C HIS A 160 -18.19 10.53 2.20
N PHE A 161 -18.63 9.29 1.95
CA PHE A 161 -19.55 8.99 0.84
C PHE A 161 -20.87 8.38 1.28
N GLY A 162 -21.05 8.08 2.60
CA GLY A 162 -22.26 7.50 3.15
C GLY A 162 -22.49 6.02 2.79
N ARG A 163 -21.45 5.34 2.24
CA ARG A 163 -21.55 3.94 1.80
C ARG A 163 -21.23 2.99 2.95
N LYS A 164 -22.24 2.19 3.36
CA LYS A 164 -22.14 1.15 4.42
C LYS A 164 -21.95 -0.26 3.88
N ASP A 165 -22.21 -0.44 2.61
CA ASP A 165 -22.16 -1.70 1.86
C ASP A 165 -20.75 -2.02 1.32
N VAL A 166 -19.72 -1.60 2.02
CA VAL A 166 -18.33 -1.81 1.63
C VAL A 166 -17.81 -3.15 2.13
N ARG A 167 -17.37 -4.02 1.21
CA ARG A 167 -16.74 -5.28 1.56
C ARG A 167 -15.27 -5.09 1.93
N VAL A 168 -14.82 -5.64 3.06
CA VAL A 168 -13.41 -5.58 3.44
C VAL A 168 -12.67 -6.80 2.88
N ILE A 169 -11.66 -6.55 2.03
CA ILE A 169 -10.80 -7.57 1.43
C ILE A 169 -9.35 -7.14 1.68
N HIS A 170 -8.70 -7.78 2.66
CA HIS A 170 -7.34 -7.44 3.05
C HIS A 170 -6.32 -7.86 1.98
N ASN A 171 -5.23 -7.09 1.85
CA ASN A 171 -4.10 -7.50 1.04
C ASN A 171 -3.48 -8.78 1.58
N GLY A 172 -2.94 -9.60 0.69
CA GLY A 172 -2.20 -10.80 1.01
C GLY A 172 -0.70 -10.56 1.19
N VAL A 173 -0.03 -11.55 1.78
CA VAL A 173 1.42 -11.67 1.85
C VAL A 173 1.81 -12.99 1.20
N ASP A 174 2.90 -13.00 0.47
CA ASP A 174 3.50 -14.23 -0.07
C ASP A 174 4.29 -14.95 1.04
N LEU A 175 3.67 -15.93 1.67
CA LEU A 175 4.28 -16.71 2.75
C LEU A 175 5.39 -17.64 2.27
N ALA A 176 5.51 -17.93 0.97
CA ALA A 176 6.63 -18.66 0.41
C ALA A 176 7.89 -17.80 0.41
N VAL A 177 7.75 -16.50 0.16
CA VAL A 177 8.83 -15.52 0.22
C VAL A 177 9.07 -15.04 1.64
N PHE A 178 8.02 -14.52 2.31
CA PHE A 178 8.11 -13.92 3.64
C PHE A 178 7.79 -14.97 4.71
N ASN A 179 8.83 -15.52 5.34
CA ASN A 179 8.70 -16.50 6.42
C ASN A 179 9.92 -16.49 7.35
N PRO A 180 9.79 -17.03 8.59
CA PRO A 180 10.86 -16.97 9.57
C PRO A 180 12.13 -17.71 9.12
N LYS A 181 11.99 -18.84 8.39
CA LYS A 181 13.12 -19.64 7.89
C LYS A 181 13.93 -18.85 6.87
N ALA A 182 13.27 -18.24 5.88
CA ALA A 182 13.91 -17.41 4.87
C ALA A 182 14.63 -16.20 5.50
N ARG A 183 13.99 -15.53 6.47
CA ARG A 183 14.61 -14.42 7.21
C ARG A 183 15.87 -14.84 7.95
N LEU A 184 15.79 -15.91 8.73
CA LEU A 184 16.90 -16.35 9.57
C LEU A 184 18.08 -16.88 8.75
N SER A 185 17.82 -17.60 7.66
CA SER A 185 18.88 -18.12 6.78
C SER A 185 19.69 -17.03 6.06
N ARG A 186 19.09 -15.86 5.86
CA ARG A 186 19.71 -14.71 5.17
C ARG A 186 20.28 -13.64 6.12
N ARG A 187 20.08 -13.80 7.45
CA ARG A 187 20.41 -12.76 8.43
C ARG A 187 21.87 -12.35 8.40
N ALA A 188 22.79 -13.30 8.43
CA ALA A 188 24.23 -13.00 8.45
C ALA A 188 24.67 -12.24 7.19
N GLU A 189 24.25 -12.70 6.01
CA GLU A 189 24.54 -12.05 4.73
C GLU A 189 23.93 -10.62 4.66
N ALA A 190 22.67 -10.48 5.07
CA ALA A 190 22.00 -9.19 5.06
C ALA A 190 22.67 -8.20 6.00
N ARG A 191 23.06 -8.59 7.21
CA ARG A 191 23.76 -7.72 8.15
C ARG A 191 25.15 -7.34 7.65
N GLN A 192 25.87 -8.25 7.01
CA GLN A 192 27.15 -7.96 6.37
C GLN A 192 26.97 -6.93 5.23
N ARG A 193 25.97 -7.12 4.37
CA ARG A 193 25.65 -6.19 3.26
C ARG A 193 25.43 -4.77 3.75
N PHE A 194 24.68 -4.61 4.84
CA PHE A 194 24.38 -3.30 5.42
C PHE A 194 25.40 -2.85 6.47
N ALA A 195 26.52 -3.57 6.64
CA ALA A 195 27.56 -3.29 7.60
C ALA A 195 27.07 -3.16 9.05
N PHE A 196 26.05 -3.93 9.45
CA PHE A 196 25.58 -4.01 10.82
C PHE A 196 26.37 -5.09 11.58
N ARG A 197 26.74 -4.75 12.83
CA ARG A 197 27.42 -5.69 13.74
C ARG A 197 26.39 -6.61 14.40
N GLU A 198 26.83 -7.79 14.85
CA GLU A 198 25.95 -8.76 15.53
C GLU A 198 25.26 -8.19 16.77
N ASN A 199 25.95 -7.37 17.56
CA ASN A 199 25.43 -6.77 18.78
C ASN A 199 24.62 -5.50 18.59
N GLU A 200 24.45 -5.01 17.35
CA GLU A 200 23.60 -3.85 17.05
C GLU A 200 22.13 -4.25 16.97
N PHE A 201 21.27 -3.37 17.46
CA PHE A 201 19.82 -3.52 17.40
C PHE A 201 19.27 -2.76 16.21
N VAL A 202 18.89 -3.48 15.17
CA VAL A 202 18.47 -2.90 13.88
C VAL A 202 16.97 -2.71 13.85
N VAL A 203 16.54 -1.46 13.73
CA VAL A 203 15.15 -1.03 13.58
C VAL A 203 14.89 -0.73 12.12
N LEU A 204 13.93 -1.41 11.51
CA LEU A 204 13.58 -1.29 10.09
C LEU A 204 12.30 -0.44 9.90
N LEU A 205 12.35 0.49 8.95
CA LEU A 205 11.19 1.19 8.41
C LEU A 205 11.22 1.09 6.88
N ILE A 206 10.13 0.61 6.27
CA ILE A 206 9.99 0.53 4.80
C ILE A 206 8.79 1.36 4.34
N GLY A 207 8.97 2.14 3.31
CA GLY A 207 7.93 2.85 2.59
C GLY A 207 8.38 4.19 2.04
N ASN A 208 7.63 4.72 1.10
CA ASN A 208 7.78 6.06 0.56
C ASN A 208 7.02 7.08 1.41
N ASP A 209 7.27 8.39 1.21
CA ASP A 209 6.75 9.46 2.06
C ASP A 209 7.07 9.24 3.55
N TRP A 210 8.35 9.31 3.87
CA TRP A 210 8.87 9.03 5.23
C TRP A 210 8.25 9.92 6.31
N ASN A 211 7.78 11.12 5.95
CA ASN A 211 7.03 11.96 6.87
C ASN A 211 5.69 11.32 7.28
N SER A 212 4.93 10.83 6.31
CA SER A 212 3.67 10.12 6.53
C SER A 212 3.88 8.77 7.23
N LYS A 213 5.01 8.09 6.95
CA LYS A 213 5.40 6.84 7.62
C LYS A 213 5.91 7.04 9.05
N GLY A 214 6.04 8.30 9.51
CA GLY A 214 6.38 8.65 10.88
C GLY A 214 7.87 8.62 11.19
N LEU A 215 8.75 8.69 10.18
CA LEU A 215 10.19 8.78 10.40
C LEU A 215 10.59 9.90 11.38
N PRO A 216 9.98 11.11 11.39
CA PRO A 216 10.33 12.13 12.37
C PRO A 216 10.16 11.67 13.82
N ALA A 217 9.10 10.94 14.14
CA ALA A 217 8.88 10.38 15.49
C ALA A 217 9.87 9.27 15.80
N LEU A 218 10.20 8.43 14.82
CA LEU A 218 11.19 7.36 14.96
C LEU A 218 12.60 7.92 15.22
N LEU A 219 13.01 9.00 14.53
CA LEU A 219 14.29 9.67 14.77
C LEU A 219 14.37 10.23 16.19
N GLN A 220 13.32 10.87 16.68
CA GLN A 220 13.26 11.36 18.06
C GLN A 220 13.34 10.22 19.07
N ALA A 221 12.63 9.12 18.84
CA ALA A 221 12.67 7.94 19.69
C ALA A 221 14.06 7.29 19.70
N ALA A 222 14.73 7.20 18.55
CA ALA A 222 16.09 6.67 18.44
C ALA A 222 17.10 7.55 19.18
N ALA A 223 16.97 8.88 19.10
CA ALA A 223 17.80 9.81 19.86
C ALA A 223 17.61 9.63 21.38
N ALA A 224 16.38 9.43 21.83
CA ALA A 224 16.09 9.12 23.24
C ALA A 224 16.67 7.76 23.70
N CYS A 225 17.01 6.89 22.77
CA CYS A 225 17.67 5.59 23.00
C CYS A 225 19.19 5.64 22.71
N ALA A 226 19.86 6.78 22.90
CA ALA A 226 21.26 6.98 22.52
C ALA A 226 22.24 6.00 23.22
N ALA A 227 21.91 5.54 24.44
CA ALA A 227 22.72 4.56 25.18
C ALA A 227 22.67 3.14 24.60
N LEU A 228 21.69 2.83 23.72
CA LEU A 228 21.56 1.53 23.07
C LEU A 228 22.39 1.47 21.78
N PRO A 229 22.87 0.30 21.37
CA PRO A 229 23.53 0.09 20.09
C PRO A 229 22.49 0.03 18.94
N LEU A 230 21.58 0.99 18.92
CA LEU A 230 20.45 1.04 17.99
C LEU A 230 20.89 1.62 16.64
N GLN A 231 20.55 0.95 15.56
CA GLN A 231 20.72 1.38 14.19
C GLN A 231 19.35 1.46 13.50
N LEU A 232 19.16 2.45 12.65
CA LEU A 232 17.95 2.57 11.81
C LEU A 232 18.27 2.18 10.37
N LEU A 233 17.48 1.28 9.80
CA LEU A 233 17.46 0.97 8.38
C LEU A 233 16.16 1.52 7.79
N VAL A 234 16.28 2.57 6.99
CA VAL A 234 15.14 3.27 6.37
C VAL A 234 15.17 3.00 4.86
N VAL A 235 14.13 2.36 4.35
CA VAL A 235 14.05 1.93 2.95
C VAL A 235 12.93 2.65 2.23
N GLY A 236 13.21 3.23 1.07
CA GLY A 236 12.21 3.88 0.24
C GLY A 236 12.78 4.93 -0.70
N GLU A 237 11.93 5.43 -1.59
CA GLU A 237 12.23 6.53 -2.50
C GLU A 237 11.67 7.83 -1.93
N ASP A 238 12.48 8.56 -1.18
CA ASP A 238 12.14 9.88 -0.64
C ASP A 238 13.43 10.74 -0.55
N ASP A 239 13.27 12.03 -0.34
CA ASP A 239 14.40 12.96 -0.25
C ASP A 239 15.06 12.90 1.13
N ARG A 240 16.14 12.11 1.22
CA ARG A 240 16.96 12.04 2.43
C ARG A 240 17.58 13.38 2.84
N ALA A 241 17.74 14.32 1.91
CA ALA A 241 18.30 15.63 2.21
C ALA A 241 17.35 16.43 3.12
N ALA A 242 16.03 16.19 3.03
CA ALA A 242 15.05 16.82 3.90
C ALA A 242 15.22 16.45 5.40
N PHE A 243 15.93 15.36 5.69
CA PHE A 243 16.14 14.88 7.07
C PHE A 243 17.55 15.22 7.61
N ARG A 244 18.45 15.80 6.81
CA ARG A 244 19.85 16.08 7.19
C ARG A 244 19.95 16.90 8.48
N GLU A 245 19.27 18.03 8.54
CA GLU A 245 19.27 18.90 9.72
C GLU A 245 18.78 18.17 10.98
N ALA A 246 17.74 17.36 10.85
CA ALA A 246 17.20 16.57 11.95
C ALA A 246 18.21 15.52 12.43
N LEU A 247 18.90 14.84 11.51
CA LEU A 247 19.93 13.85 11.84
C LEU A 247 21.13 14.47 12.56
N GLU A 248 21.59 15.64 12.11
CA GLU A 248 22.68 16.38 12.75
C GLU A 248 22.28 16.84 14.16
N ARG A 249 21.14 17.51 14.29
CA ARG A 249 20.63 17.99 15.58
C ARG A 249 20.41 16.86 16.59
N LEU A 250 19.99 15.69 16.14
CA LEU A 250 19.73 14.52 16.99
C LEU A 250 20.96 13.61 17.16
N ALA A 251 22.12 13.96 16.59
CA ALA A 251 23.35 13.16 16.60
C ALA A 251 23.15 11.72 16.07
N LEU A 252 22.34 11.56 15.02
CA LEU A 252 21.97 10.26 14.45
C LEU A 252 22.63 9.97 13.09
N ALA A 253 23.47 10.87 12.55
CA ALA A 253 24.03 10.73 11.20
C ALA A 253 24.78 9.41 10.97
N SER A 254 25.44 8.86 12.00
CA SER A 254 26.14 7.56 11.94
C SER A 254 25.27 6.35 12.28
N ARG A 255 24.00 6.56 12.69
CA ARG A 255 23.08 5.52 13.14
C ARG A 255 21.90 5.28 12.21
N VAL A 256 21.77 6.08 11.15
CA VAL A 256 20.67 5.95 10.17
C VAL A 256 21.23 5.63 8.80
N ARG A 257 20.81 4.51 8.28
CA ARG A 257 21.12 4.08 6.93
C ARG A 257 19.86 4.19 6.05
N PHE A 258 19.97 4.93 4.95
CA PHE A 258 18.94 5.05 3.92
C PHE A 258 19.28 4.16 2.73
N GLU A 259 18.34 3.31 2.35
CA GLU A 259 18.47 2.42 1.20
C GLU A 259 17.33 2.65 0.20
N ALA A 260 17.65 2.51 -1.07
CA ALA A 260 16.63 2.49 -2.12
C ALA A 260 15.83 1.18 -2.07
N PRO A 261 14.60 1.17 -2.59
CA PRO A 261 13.85 -0.07 -2.79
C PRO A 261 14.64 -1.06 -3.65
N ALA A 262 14.49 -2.35 -3.35
CA ALA A 262 15.12 -3.41 -4.11
C ALA A 262 14.09 -4.51 -4.43
N ALA A 263 14.31 -5.24 -5.53
CA ALA A 263 13.45 -6.37 -5.89
C ALA A 263 13.45 -7.47 -4.80
N ASP A 264 14.62 -7.73 -4.21
CA ASP A 264 14.76 -8.63 -3.06
C ASP A 264 14.52 -7.86 -1.75
N VAL A 265 13.25 -7.69 -1.38
CA VAL A 265 12.85 -6.97 -0.15
C VAL A 265 13.20 -7.78 1.11
N MET A 266 13.27 -9.11 1.02
CA MET A 266 13.58 -9.99 2.16
C MET A 266 14.90 -9.63 2.85
N GLN A 267 15.89 -9.12 2.13
CA GLN A 267 17.17 -8.71 2.71
C GLN A 267 17.04 -7.67 3.82
N PHE A 268 16.05 -6.76 3.71
CA PHE A 268 15.82 -5.73 4.73
C PHE A 268 15.21 -6.32 6.00
N TYR A 269 14.22 -7.21 5.85
CA TYR A 269 13.63 -7.93 6.98
C TYR A 269 14.64 -8.86 7.64
N ALA A 270 15.53 -9.50 6.86
CA ALA A 270 16.56 -10.38 7.38
C ALA A 270 17.60 -9.64 8.24
N ALA A 271 17.96 -8.42 7.89
CA ALA A 271 18.90 -7.60 8.66
C ALA A 271 18.33 -7.11 9.99
N ALA A 272 17.01 -6.98 10.11
CA ALA A 272 16.32 -6.31 11.20
C ALA A 272 16.09 -7.19 12.45
N ASP A 273 15.95 -6.52 13.59
CA ASP A 273 15.51 -7.08 14.88
C ASP A 273 14.07 -6.70 15.22
N VAL A 274 13.59 -5.57 14.69
CA VAL A 274 12.22 -5.08 14.85
C VAL A 274 11.81 -4.27 13.64
N TYR A 275 10.55 -4.39 13.26
CA TYR A 275 9.92 -3.52 12.25
C TYR A 275 9.13 -2.42 12.93
N VAL A 276 9.32 -1.16 12.51
CA VAL A 276 8.66 0.00 13.12
C VAL A 276 8.04 0.88 12.04
N SER A 277 6.73 1.08 12.13
CA SER A 277 5.97 1.94 11.21
C SER A 277 4.97 2.80 11.97
N PRO A 278 5.39 3.94 12.58
CA PRO A 278 4.50 4.85 13.31
C PRO A 278 3.78 5.77 12.31
N SER A 279 3.11 5.16 11.32
CA SER A 279 2.46 5.87 10.22
C SER A 279 1.38 6.82 10.74
N LEU A 280 1.36 8.05 10.19
CA LEU A 280 0.31 9.04 10.46
C LEU A 280 -1.00 8.67 9.74
N HIS A 281 -0.88 8.01 8.61
CA HIS A 281 -1.97 7.42 7.84
C HIS A 281 -1.41 6.31 6.96
N ASP A 282 -2.07 5.15 6.99
CA ASP A 282 -1.78 4.04 6.06
C ASP A 282 -3.06 3.23 5.85
N SER A 283 -3.41 2.95 4.61
CA SER A 283 -4.66 2.24 4.29
C SER A 283 -4.63 0.77 4.70
N PHE A 284 -3.45 0.13 4.63
CA PHE A 284 -3.26 -1.25 5.10
C PHE A 284 -1.92 -1.44 5.81
N ALA A 285 -0.81 -0.89 5.27
CA ALA A 285 0.56 -1.10 5.71
C ALA A 285 1.08 -2.52 5.40
N LEU A 286 1.18 -2.86 4.12
CA LEU A 286 1.67 -4.16 3.65
C LEU A 286 3.03 -4.57 4.26
N PRO A 287 4.05 -3.67 4.40
CA PRO A 287 5.32 -4.04 5.04
C PRO A 287 5.18 -4.50 6.51
N VAL A 288 4.12 -4.09 7.22
CA VAL A 288 3.82 -4.63 8.56
C VAL A 288 3.44 -6.11 8.46
N ALA A 289 2.58 -6.48 7.50
CA ALA A 289 2.17 -7.87 7.31
C ALA A 289 3.35 -8.76 6.86
N GLU A 290 4.24 -8.25 6.01
CA GLU A 290 5.47 -8.92 5.59
C GLU A 290 6.43 -9.14 6.76
N ALA A 291 6.64 -8.12 7.62
CA ALA A 291 7.43 -8.23 8.83
C ALA A 291 6.86 -9.27 9.81
N MET A 292 5.53 -9.29 9.99
CA MET A 292 4.82 -10.29 10.78
C MET A 292 5.08 -11.69 10.23
N ALA A 293 4.91 -11.89 8.93
CA ALA A 293 5.15 -13.18 8.27
C ALA A 293 6.61 -13.67 8.46
N CYS A 294 7.56 -12.73 8.54
CA CYS A 294 8.96 -13.00 8.84
C CYS A 294 9.25 -13.23 10.34
N ALA A 295 8.26 -13.30 11.22
CA ALA A 295 8.40 -13.36 12.68
C ALA A 295 9.28 -12.23 13.26
N LEU A 296 9.19 -11.03 12.69
CA LEU A 296 9.71 -9.84 13.33
C LEU A 296 8.69 -9.27 14.32
N PRO A 297 9.09 -8.85 15.52
CA PRO A 297 8.23 -8.03 16.36
C PRO A 297 7.91 -6.74 15.62
N VAL A 298 6.68 -6.29 15.72
CA VAL A 298 6.17 -5.12 15.02
C VAL A 298 5.74 -4.04 16.00
N VAL A 299 6.15 -2.81 15.73
CA VAL A 299 5.58 -1.60 16.33
C VAL A 299 4.92 -0.79 15.23
N THR A 300 3.61 -0.63 15.30
CA THR A 300 2.84 0.14 14.31
C THR A 300 1.91 1.15 14.99
N SER A 301 1.17 1.92 14.24
CA SER A 301 0.21 2.87 14.80
C SER A 301 -1.24 2.42 14.62
N ALA A 302 -2.15 2.93 15.43
CA ALA A 302 -3.59 2.78 15.26
C ALA A 302 -4.12 3.41 13.95
N GLN A 303 -3.27 4.22 13.27
CA GLN A 303 -3.60 4.85 11.99
C GLN A 303 -3.24 3.97 10.78
N ALA A 304 -2.64 2.81 10.99
CA ALA A 304 -2.40 1.80 9.96
C ALA A 304 -3.60 0.85 9.86
N GLY A 305 -4.11 0.61 8.65
CA GLY A 305 -5.32 -0.21 8.43
C GLY A 305 -5.19 -1.65 8.94
N ILE A 306 -3.99 -2.20 8.95
CA ILE A 306 -3.70 -3.54 9.50
C ILE A 306 -3.87 -3.60 11.03
N SER A 307 -3.78 -2.46 11.74
CA SER A 307 -3.86 -2.43 13.21
C SER A 307 -5.16 -3.01 13.76
N ALA A 308 -6.23 -2.98 12.97
CA ALA A 308 -7.51 -3.60 13.33
C ALA A 308 -7.48 -5.15 13.39
N LEU A 309 -6.41 -5.76 12.90
CA LEU A 309 -6.19 -7.21 12.90
C LEU A 309 -5.17 -7.62 13.98
N LEU A 310 -4.60 -6.66 14.70
CA LEU A 310 -3.50 -6.85 15.63
C LEU A 310 -3.96 -6.71 17.08
N HIS A 311 -3.25 -7.38 17.98
CA HIS A 311 -3.51 -7.37 19.42
C HIS A 311 -2.30 -6.79 20.14
N HIS A 312 -2.45 -5.57 20.70
CA HIS A 312 -1.39 -4.87 21.41
C HIS A 312 -0.83 -5.70 22.57
N GLY A 313 0.49 -5.86 22.60
CA GLY A 313 1.21 -6.63 23.62
C GLY A 313 1.16 -8.16 23.44
N VAL A 314 0.48 -8.67 22.40
CA VAL A 314 0.38 -10.10 22.10
C VAL A 314 1.15 -10.45 20.83
N ASP A 315 0.84 -9.79 19.69
CA ASP A 315 1.45 -10.01 18.38
C ASP A 315 2.14 -8.76 17.83
N SER A 316 1.92 -7.61 18.47
CA SER A 316 2.47 -6.32 18.07
C SER A 316 2.42 -5.31 19.23
N PHE A 317 3.10 -4.17 19.04
CA PHE A 317 2.81 -2.98 19.80
C PHE A 317 2.12 -1.94 18.89
N ILE A 318 1.03 -1.35 19.38
CA ILE A 318 0.21 -0.38 18.65
C ILE A 318 0.30 0.97 19.34
N LEU A 319 0.91 1.96 18.71
CA LEU A 319 0.95 3.35 19.16
C LEU A 319 -0.42 3.99 18.94
N ARG A 320 -1.02 4.52 19.99
CA ARG A 320 -2.27 5.31 19.88
C ARG A 320 -2.03 6.65 19.20
N ASN A 321 -0.93 7.30 19.57
CA ASN A 321 -0.45 8.51 18.94
C ASN A 321 0.86 8.24 18.17
N PRO A 322 0.85 8.23 16.83
CA PRO A 322 2.04 7.96 16.02
C PRO A 322 3.15 9.02 16.17
N ARG A 323 2.85 10.17 16.77
CA ARG A 323 3.82 11.24 17.06
C ARG A 323 4.43 11.15 18.45
N ASP A 324 4.01 10.20 19.28
CA ASP A 324 4.58 10.02 20.63
C ASP A 324 5.92 9.27 20.56
N ALA A 325 6.98 10.05 20.35
CA ALA A 325 8.34 9.54 20.33
C ALA A 325 8.78 8.98 21.71
N GLY A 326 8.19 9.46 22.80
CA GLY A 326 8.48 8.96 24.16
C GLY A 326 7.93 7.56 24.38
N GLU A 327 6.69 7.29 23.95
CA GLU A 327 6.11 5.94 23.98
C GLU A 327 6.92 5.01 23.08
N LEU A 328 7.23 5.44 21.83
CA LEU A 328 8.02 4.64 20.92
C LEU A 328 9.40 4.30 21.49
N ALA A 329 10.10 5.26 22.11
CA ALA A 329 11.40 5.02 22.75
C ALA A 329 11.30 3.99 23.89
N ARG A 330 10.25 4.03 24.70
CA ARG A 330 10.01 3.03 25.77
C ARG A 330 9.81 1.63 25.20
N LEU A 331 9.04 1.51 24.11
CA LEU A 331 8.82 0.24 23.42
C LEU A 331 10.11 -0.30 22.80
N LEU A 332 10.93 0.55 22.16
CA LEU A 332 12.22 0.14 21.60
C LEU A 332 13.19 -0.34 22.67
N ARG A 333 13.30 0.34 23.84
CA ARG A 333 14.11 -0.13 24.98
C ARG A 333 13.64 -1.49 25.47
N ARG A 334 12.33 -1.64 25.70
CA ARG A 334 11.76 -2.90 26.15
C ARG A 334 12.04 -4.04 25.19
N LEU A 335 11.91 -3.78 23.88
CA LEU A 335 12.24 -4.78 22.86
C LEU A 335 13.75 -5.08 22.79
N TYR A 336 14.62 -4.12 23.06
CA TYR A 336 16.07 -4.35 23.14
C TYR A 336 16.45 -5.19 24.34
N GLU A 337 15.93 -4.86 25.51
CA GLU A 337 16.29 -5.46 26.80
C GLU A 337 15.73 -6.87 26.96
N ASP A 338 14.56 -7.18 26.39
CA ASP A 338 13.84 -8.43 26.52
C ASP A 338 13.82 -9.22 25.19
N SER A 339 14.79 -10.11 25.00
CA SER A 339 14.86 -10.97 23.82
C SER A 339 13.74 -12.02 23.78
N GLY A 340 13.27 -12.48 24.95
CA GLY A 340 12.15 -13.42 25.04
C GLY A 340 10.84 -12.79 24.57
N LEU A 341 10.60 -11.53 24.99
CA LEU A 341 9.46 -10.75 24.49
C LEU A 341 9.53 -10.54 22.97
N ARG A 342 10.72 -10.20 22.43
CA ARG A 342 10.90 -10.07 20.97
C ARG A 342 10.53 -11.34 20.24
N GLN A 343 11.02 -12.49 20.74
CA GLN A 343 10.73 -13.79 20.14
C GLN A 343 9.23 -14.11 20.20
N THR A 344 8.61 -13.95 21.37
CA THR A 344 7.18 -14.23 21.59
C THR A 344 6.29 -13.38 20.69
N LEU A 345 6.54 -12.07 20.63
CA LEU A 345 5.80 -11.16 19.75
C LEU A 345 5.97 -11.53 18.28
N GLY A 346 7.19 -11.84 17.84
CA GLY A 346 7.46 -12.25 16.46
C GLY A 346 6.76 -13.56 16.09
N GLU A 347 6.79 -14.57 16.94
CA GLU A 347 6.11 -15.84 16.70
C GLU A 347 4.59 -15.69 16.65
N ASN A 348 4.03 -14.85 17.53
CA ASN A 348 2.59 -14.53 17.52
C ASN A 348 2.23 -13.76 16.25
N ALA A 349 3.04 -12.79 15.85
CA ALA A 349 2.87 -12.05 14.60
C ALA A 349 2.86 -12.98 13.38
N ALA A 350 3.83 -13.92 13.31
CA ALA A 350 3.89 -14.89 12.22
C ALA A 350 2.65 -15.79 12.15
N ARG A 351 2.12 -16.20 13.31
CA ARG A 351 0.85 -16.97 13.37
C ARG A 351 -0.32 -16.15 12.88
N ALA A 352 -0.43 -14.88 13.27
CA ALA A 352 -1.49 -13.98 12.80
C ALA A 352 -1.42 -13.75 11.28
N ALA A 353 -0.20 -13.64 10.73
CA ALA A 353 0.02 -13.43 9.30
C ALA A 353 -0.42 -14.63 8.41
N GLN A 354 -0.53 -15.86 8.96
CA GLN A 354 -1.02 -17.02 8.22
C GLN A 354 -2.45 -16.82 7.66
N GLY A 355 -3.22 -15.93 8.26
CA GLY A 355 -4.55 -15.56 7.77
C GLY A 355 -4.57 -14.52 6.64
N LEU A 356 -3.40 -13.97 6.28
CA LEU A 356 -3.24 -12.88 5.31
C LEU A 356 -2.50 -13.39 4.06
N THR A 357 -3.16 -14.20 3.23
CA THR A 357 -2.54 -14.75 2.01
C THR A 357 -3.17 -14.20 0.75
N TRP A 358 -2.41 -14.19 -0.36
CA TRP A 358 -2.92 -13.81 -1.66
C TRP A 358 -4.00 -14.77 -2.17
N GLU A 359 -3.93 -16.05 -1.81
CA GLU A 359 -4.96 -17.05 -2.14
C GLU A 359 -6.31 -16.68 -1.50
N LYS A 360 -6.28 -16.29 -0.22
CA LYS A 360 -7.48 -15.82 0.49
C LYS A 360 -8.01 -14.50 -0.09
N ASN A 361 -7.12 -13.57 -0.42
CA ASN A 361 -7.48 -12.33 -1.10
C ASN A 361 -8.16 -12.64 -2.46
N ALA A 362 -7.58 -13.53 -3.27
CA ALA A 362 -8.10 -13.93 -4.56
C ALA A 362 -9.49 -14.58 -4.44
N ALA A 363 -9.69 -15.47 -3.48
CA ALA A 363 -11.00 -16.10 -3.22
C ALA A 363 -12.08 -15.05 -2.86
N LEU A 364 -11.76 -14.15 -1.93
CA LEU A 364 -12.69 -13.09 -1.52
C LEU A 364 -12.95 -12.08 -2.65
N THR A 365 -11.95 -11.81 -3.49
CA THR A 365 -12.09 -10.93 -4.66
C THR A 365 -12.96 -11.59 -5.72
N ARG A 366 -12.81 -12.90 -5.96
CA ARG A 366 -13.70 -13.65 -6.85
C ARG A 366 -15.16 -13.52 -6.39
N ASP A 367 -15.45 -13.88 -5.13
CA ASP A 367 -16.81 -13.83 -4.58
C ASP A 367 -17.39 -12.42 -4.63
N PHE A 368 -16.56 -11.39 -4.50
CA PHE A 368 -16.95 -9.99 -4.62
C PHE A 368 -17.31 -9.63 -6.07
N LEU A 369 -16.52 -10.07 -7.04
CA LEU A 369 -16.76 -9.79 -8.46
C LEU A 369 -17.97 -10.56 -8.99
N GLU A 370 -18.15 -11.82 -8.59
CA GLU A 370 -19.34 -12.62 -8.95
C GLU A 370 -20.64 -11.98 -8.43
N ALA A 371 -20.62 -11.47 -7.19
CA ALA A 371 -21.77 -10.74 -6.64
C ALA A 371 -22.05 -9.45 -7.43
N ALA A 372 -21.00 -8.72 -7.88
CA ALA A 372 -21.16 -7.53 -8.70
C ALA A 372 -21.75 -7.85 -10.09
N MET A 373 -21.33 -8.97 -10.71
CA MET A 373 -21.86 -9.45 -11.97
C MET A 373 -23.36 -9.78 -11.87
N LEU A 374 -23.75 -10.57 -10.88
CA LEU A 374 -25.16 -10.92 -10.64
C LEU A 374 -26.03 -9.68 -10.44
N ALA A 375 -25.57 -8.70 -9.66
CA ALA A 375 -26.27 -7.45 -9.44
C ALA A 375 -26.40 -6.61 -10.71
N ARG A 376 -25.42 -6.65 -11.61
CA ARG A 376 -25.47 -5.98 -12.94
C ARG A 376 -26.48 -6.65 -13.85
N ASP A 377 -26.51 -7.96 -13.95
CA ASP A 377 -27.40 -8.71 -14.84
C ASP A 377 -28.86 -8.56 -14.42
N THR A 378 -29.14 -8.57 -13.10
CA THR A 378 -30.47 -8.30 -12.57
C THR A 378 -30.99 -6.92 -12.98
N ARG A 379 -30.13 -5.89 -12.95
CA ARG A 379 -30.51 -4.53 -13.38
C ARG A 379 -30.78 -4.43 -14.89
N LYS A 380 -29.97 -5.09 -15.72
CA LYS A 380 -30.21 -5.15 -17.17
C LYS A 380 -31.55 -5.79 -17.48
N SER A 381 -31.91 -6.88 -16.78
CA SER A 381 -33.17 -7.60 -16.96
C SER A 381 -34.39 -6.79 -16.48
N SER A 382 -34.21 -5.90 -15.48
CA SER A 382 -35.28 -5.02 -14.96
C SER A 382 -35.44 -3.69 -15.71
N GLY A 383 -34.64 -3.43 -16.77
CA GLY A 383 -34.76 -2.21 -17.58
C GLY A 383 -34.33 -0.92 -16.86
N ILE A 384 -33.54 -1.01 -15.78
CA ILE A 384 -33.06 0.13 -14.97
C ILE A 384 -31.72 0.70 -15.51
N LEU A 385 -31.27 0.25 -16.65
CA LEU A 385 -30.07 0.78 -17.34
C LEU A 385 -30.46 1.53 -18.60
#